data_e48aa9b217e2aa40a95f55d76001ebff
#
_entry.id   e48aa9b217e2aa40a95f55d76001ebff
#
_cell.length_a   1.000
_cell.length_b   1.000
_cell.length_c   1.000
_cell.angle_alpha   90.00
_cell.angle_beta   90.00
_cell.angle_gamma   90.00
#
_symmetry.space_group_name_H-M   'P 1'
#
loop_
_entity.id
_entity.type
_entity.pdbx_description
1 polymer ?
#
loop_
_entity_poly.entity_id
_entity_poly.type
_entity_poly.pdbx_seq_one_letter_code
_entity_poly.pdbx_strand_id
1 'polypeptide(L)'
;MRTLLTNGSVYSPADPHATAIAFDDGVVTWLGDDTGASSYAEGADEVIDLDGKLVTPAFVDAHVHAAGTGAVLTGLDLAGTTSLGDALDKLAAFAANLPPDAVIDSAGWDETVWPEGRPPTAAELDRAGGGRRVYLSRIDGHSGVVSSGLFDVARGEGFDETGRVERHANHAVRDALSELVGPDQRRQEIRAALNAMAAKGIGAFHEMAAPHIGPLWELPIVREVADELGLSATLYWGEPGVFEHIGTYGLAGLAGDLNADGALGSRTAALRTPYADRADHRGHAYLTAEQIADHVIACTERNVQAGFHCIGDQALDNIARGFELAAEKVGTQALVAARHRLEHVEMVDEATIAVLARCGVVASVQPMFDGLWGGPDGMYAERVGDRWQGMNPFGSLARAGVVLAFGSDAPVTELGGWEAVRAAAFHHEKSERITVRAAFQAHTRGGWRAAGIDDAGVLAPGTAATYAIWQTDADLVVQTPDERVAAWSTDPRAGVPVLPDLSEGTPTCLRTAVGGRVIYEVEGWSE
;
A
#
# COMPACT_ATOMS: atom_id res chain seq x y z
N MET A 1 -29.02 -14.19 3.56
CA MET A 1 -28.36 -15.50 3.26
C MET A 1 -27.47 -15.86 4.45
N ARG A 2 -27.70 -17.06 5.00
CA ARG A 2 -26.93 -17.56 6.15
C ARG A 2 -25.85 -18.53 5.68
N THR A 3 -24.59 -18.22 5.96
CA THR A 3 -23.44 -19.08 5.69
C THR A 3 -22.84 -19.56 7.01
N LEU A 4 -22.52 -20.84 7.10
CA LEU A 4 -21.83 -21.45 8.23
C LEU A 4 -20.52 -22.07 7.74
N LEU A 5 -19.40 -21.64 8.33
CA LEU A 5 -18.07 -22.24 8.14
C LEU A 5 -17.76 -23.10 9.38
N THR A 6 -17.28 -24.32 9.20
CA THR A 6 -17.01 -25.29 10.26
C THR A 6 -15.65 -25.96 10.08
N ASN A 7 -15.15 -26.63 11.13
CA ASN A 7 -13.94 -27.46 11.06
C ASN A 7 -12.70 -26.71 10.57
N GLY A 8 -12.49 -25.46 11.05
CA GLY A 8 -11.35 -24.65 10.67
C GLY A 8 -10.64 -24.00 11.87
N SER A 9 -9.90 -22.94 11.58
CA SER A 9 -9.34 -22.04 12.57
C SER A 9 -9.82 -20.62 12.29
N VAL A 10 -10.54 -20.00 13.22
CA VAL A 10 -11.09 -18.66 13.04
C VAL A 10 -10.30 -17.65 13.87
N TYR A 11 -9.62 -16.72 13.20
CA TYR A 11 -8.92 -15.62 13.87
C TYR A 11 -9.91 -14.59 14.40
N SER A 12 -10.25 -14.70 15.67
CA SER A 12 -11.15 -13.78 16.34
C SER A 12 -10.70 -13.45 17.77
N PRO A 13 -10.68 -12.18 18.18
CA PRO A 13 -10.44 -11.81 19.57
C PRO A 13 -11.63 -12.12 20.49
N ALA A 14 -12.83 -12.32 19.94
CA ALA A 14 -14.03 -12.64 20.71
C ALA A 14 -14.04 -14.09 21.22
N ASP A 15 -13.48 -15.02 20.42
CA ASP A 15 -13.19 -16.40 20.83
C ASP A 15 -11.90 -16.86 20.15
N PRO A 16 -10.77 -16.89 20.86
CA PRO A 16 -9.47 -17.28 20.32
C PRO A 16 -9.37 -18.75 19.87
N HIS A 17 -10.34 -19.57 20.23
CA HIS A 17 -10.37 -21.02 19.97
C HIS A 17 -11.49 -21.43 19.00
N ALA A 18 -12.15 -20.44 18.38
CA ALA A 18 -13.23 -20.71 17.46
C ALA A 18 -12.78 -21.58 16.28
N THR A 19 -13.52 -22.66 16.01
CA THR A 19 -13.33 -23.53 14.86
C THR A 19 -14.45 -23.37 13.84
N ALA A 20 -15.50 -22.62 14.19
CA ALA A 20 -16.64 -22.35 13.34
C ALA A 20 -17.13 -20.91 13.50
N ILE A 21 -17.77 -20.38 12.43
CA ILE A 21 -18.35 -19.04 12.40
C ILE A 21 -19.60 -19.02 11.52
N ALA A 22 -20.66 -18.34 11.97
CA ALA A 22 -21.88 -18.14 11.22
C ALA A 22 -22.09 -16.67 10.85
N PHE A 23 -22.52 -16.48 9.62
CA PHE A 23 -22.90 -15.17 9.06
C PHE A 23 -24.39 -15.19 8.69
N ASP A 24 -25.09 -14.09 8.90
CA ASP A 24 -26.46 -13.90 8.44
C ASP A 24 -26.60 -12.49 7.87
N ASP A 25 -27.08 -12.39 6.60
CA ASP A 25 -27.23 -11.14 5.87
C ASP A 25 -26.02 -10.18 5.96
N GLY A 26 -24.82 -10.75 5.80
CA GLY A 26 -23.57 -9.99 5.78
C GLY A 26 -23.01 -9.58 7.13
N VAL A 27 -23.56 -10.11 8.23
CA VAL A 27 -23.12 -9.84 9.61
C VAL A 27 -22.68 -11.13 10.30
N VAL A 28 -21.60 -11.07 11.08
CA VAL A 28 -21.21 -12.18 11.98
C VAL A 28 -22.28 -12.31 13.07
N THR A 29 -22.97 -13.44 13.12
CA THR A 29 -24.02 -13.70 14.11
C THR A 29 -23.54 -14.55 15.27
N TRP A 30 -22.58 -15.43 15.01
CA TRP A 30 -22.04 -16.35 16.00
C TRP A 30 -20.65 -16.84 15.61
N LEU A 31 -19.83 -17.18 16.57
CA LEU A 31 -18.60 -17.94 16.43
C LEU A 31 -18.36 -18.80 17.68
N GLY A 32 -17.67 -19.93 17.52
CA GLY A 32 -17.41 -20.89 18.58
C GLY A 32 -16.83 -22.19 18.04
N ASP A 33 -17.09 -23.31 18.77
CA ASP A 33 -16.61 -24.62 18.36
C ASP A 33 -17.62 -25.36 17.45
N ASP A 34 -17.18 -26.45 16.79
CA ASP A 34 -18.02 -27.25 15.89
C ASP A 34 -19.21 -27.91 16.59
N THR A 35 -19.13 -28.13 17.91
CA THR A 35 -20.27 -28.65 18.68
C THR A 35 -21.39 -27.62 18.69
N GLY A 36 -21.07 -26.35 18.97
CA GLY A 36 -22.02 -25.25 18.93
C GLY A 36 -22.56 -24.99 17.53
N ALA A 37 -21.71 -25.15 16.49
CA ALA A 37 -22.05 -24.91 15.08
C ALA A 37 -23.24 -25.77 14.61
N SER A 38 -23.43 -26.97 15.15
CA SER A 38 -24.54 -27.86 14.79
C SER A 38 -25.91 -27.21 14.92
N SER A 39 -26.07 -26.27 15.84
CA SER A 39 -27.33 -25.54 16.06
C SER A 39 -27.63 -24.50 14.97
N TYR A 40 -26.64 -24.13 14.19
CA TYR A 40 -26.75 -23.16 13.10
C TYR A 40 -26.87 -23.83 11.74
N ALA A 41 -26.49 -25.12 11.61
CA ALA A 41 -26.46 -25.84 10.33
C ALA A 41 -27.88 -26.07 9.75
N GLU A 42 -28.89 -26.37 10.57
CA GLU A 42 -30.26 -26.65 10.11
C GLU A 42 -30.93 -25.43 9.41
N GLY A 43 -30.46 -24.21 9.68
CA GLY A 43 -31.02 -23.00 9.08
C GLY A 43 -30.06 -22.28 8.14
N ALA A 44 -28.92 -22.87 7.80
CA ALA A 44 -27.95 -22.28 6.90
C ALA A 44 -28.30 -22.54 5.43
N ASP A 45 -28.15 -21.51 4.60
CA ASP A 45 -28.28 -21.63 3.15
C ASP A 45 -27.03 -22.28 2.54
N GLU A 46 -25.87 -22.09 3.16
CA GLU A 46 -24.57 -22.64 2.78
C GLU A 46 -23.82 -23.15 4.03
N VAL A 47 -23.30 -24.37 3.99
CA VAL A 47 -22.43 -24.93 5.03
C VAL A 47 -21.14 -25.39 4.36
N ILE A 48 -20.00 -24.86 4.82
CA ILE A 48 -18.68 -25.14 4.26
C ILE A 48 -17.82 -25.82 5.32
N ASP A 49 -17.29 -26.98 5.01
CA ASP A 49 -16.24 -27.63 5.77
C ASP A 49 -14.89 -27.02 5.39
N LEU A 50 -14.25 -26.34 6.33
CA LEU A 50 -12.97 -25.67 6.11
C LEU A 50 -11.80 -26.65 6.04
N ASP A 51 -11.96 -27.89 6.50
CA ASP A 51 -10.90 -28.91 6.52
C ASP A 51 -9.58 -28.33 7.09
N GLY A 52 -9.66 -27.70 8.26
CA GLY A 52 -8.53 -27.12 8.98
C GLY A 52 -8.04 -25.75 8.47
N LYS A 53 -8.65 -25.20 7.42
CA LYS A 53 -8.22 -23.92 6.84
C LYS A 53 -8.45 -22.74 7.78
N LEU A 54 -7.67 -21.67 7.58
CA LEU A 54 -7.70 -20.45 8.39
C LEU A 54 -8.72 -19.45 7.83
N VAL A 55 -9.54 -18.87 8.71
CA VAL A 55 -10.43 -17.74 8.42
C VAL A 55 -9.95 -16.52 9.19
N THR A 56 -9.76 -15.40 8.49
CA THR A 56 -9.35 -14.13 9.09
C THR A 56 -10.24 -12.98 8.61
N PRO A 57 -10.25 -11.81 9.29
CA PRO A 57 -10.67 -10.58 8.64
C PRO A 57 -9.94 -10.40 7.31
N ALA A 58 -10.61 -9.91 6.29
CA ALA A 58 -9.97 -9.55 5.03
C ALA A 58 -8.97 -8.40 5.24
N PHE A 59 -7.92 -8.37 4.44
CA PHE A 59 -6.95 -7.28 4.45
C PHE A 59 -7.55 -5.95 3.97
N VAL A 60 -6.95 -4.86 4.43
CA VAL A 60 -7.16 -3.50 3.93
C VAL A 60 -5.84 -3.02 3.38
N ASP A 61 -5.76 -2.73 2.10
CA ASP A 61 -4.60 -2.07 1.52
C ASP A 61 -4.70 -0.56 1.75
N ALA A 62 -3.92 -0.04 2.70
CA ALA A 62 -4.07 1.35 3.13
C ALA A 62 -3.41 2.38 2.19
N HIS A 63 -2.74 1.94 1.13
CA HIS A 63 -2.12 2.81 0.13
C HIS A 63 -1.94 2.05 -1.18
N VAL A 64 -2.68 2.42 -2.21
CA VAL A 64 -2.58 1.79 -3.53
C VAL A 64 -3.00 2.76 -4.64
N HIS A 65 -2.50 2.52 -5.85
CA HIS A 65 -2.84 3.21 -7.08
C HIS A 65 -3.53 2.23 -8.03
N ALA A 66 -4.85 2.11 -7.93
CA ALA A 66 -5.61 1.07 -8.63
C ALA A 66 -5.46 1.15 -10.16
N ALA A 67 -5.51 2.36 -10.72
CA ALA A 67 -5.33 2.57 -12.16
C ALA A 67 -3.92 2.18 -12.62
N GLY A 68 -2.88 2.63 -11.91
CA GLY A 68 -1.48 2.29 -12.20
C GLY A 68 -1.20 0.79 -12.06
N THR A 69 -1.71 0.17 -11.00
CA THR A 69 -1.62 -1.29 -10.79
C THR A 69 -2.25 -2.06 -11.95
N GLY A 70 -3.45 -1.66 -12.37
CA GLY A 70 -4.13 -2.31 -13.48
C GLY A 70 -3.41 -2.12 -14.81
N ALA A 71 -2.84 -0.95 -15.04
CA ALA A 71 -2.04 -0.70 -16.24
C ALA A 71 -0.81 -1.63 -16.32
N VAL A 72 -0.13 -1.88 -15.20
CA VAL A 72 0.97 -2.84 -15.13
C VAL A 72 0.47 -4.28 -15.33
N LEU A 73 -0.61 -4.68 -14.67
CA LEU A 73 -1.17 -6.03 -14.78
C LEU A 73 -1.68 -6.39 -16.18
N THR A 74 -2.15 -5.39 -16.94
CA THR A 74 -2.71 -5.60 -18.30
C THR A 74 -1.75 -5.20 -19.42
N GLY A 75 -0.65 -4.52 -19.07
CA GLY A 75 0.31 -3.94 -19.99
C GLY A 75 1.69 -4.59 -19.95
N LEU A 76 2.72 -3.77 -20.08
CA LEU A 76 4.12 -4.18 -19.96
C LEU A 76 4.56 -4.01 -18.50
N ASP A 77 4.94 -5.10 -17.87
CA ASP A 77 5.56 -5.12 -16.54
C ASP A 77 7.07 -5.32 -16.65
N LEU A 78 7.84 -4.37 -16.11
CA LEU A 78 9.30 -4.43 -16.03
C LEU A 78 9.83 -4.84 -14.65
N ALA A 79 8.95 -5.06 -13.67
CA ALA A 79 9.37 -5.55 -12.37
C ALA A 79 10.09 -6.91 -12.49
N GLY A 80 11.11 -7.11 -11.66
CA GLY A 80 11.90 -8.34 -11.67
C GLY A 80 12.80 -8.53 -12.90
N THR A 81 12.95 -7.51 -13.78
CA THR A 81 13.98 -7.55 -14.83
C THR A 81 15.37 -7.57 -14.21
N THR A 82 16.24 -8.42 -14.75
CA THR A 82 17.57 -8.71 -14.17
C THR A 82 18.71 -7.96 -14.86
N SER A 83 18.42 -7.23 -15.93
CA SER A 83 19.38 -6.40 -16.68
C SER A 83 18.65 -5.38 -17.54
N LEU A 84 19.38 -4.34 -17.97
CA LEU A 84 18.90 -3.40 -18.96
C LEU A 84 18.52 -4.08 -20.28
N GLY A 85 19.30 -5.10 -20.68
CA GLY A 85 19.01 -5.91 -21.87
C GLY A 85 17.67 -6.63 -21.76
N ASP A 86 17.40 -7.27 -20.63
CA ASP A 86 16.13 -7.96 -20.36
C ASP A 86 14.93 -6.98 -20.42
N ALA A 87 15.04 -5.81 -19.84
CA ALA A 87 14.00 -4.79 -19.89
C ALA A 87 13.72 -4.30 -21.33
N LEU A 88 14.77 -4.06 -22.12
CA LEU A 88 14.64 -3.64 -23.51
C LEU A 88 14.08 -4.76 -24.41
N ASP A 89 14.43 -6.01 -24.18
CA ASP A 89 13.88 -7.16 -24.89
C ASP A 89 12.38 -7.34 -24.62
N LYS A 90 11.95 -7.20 -23.34
CA LYS A 90 10.54 -7.20 -22.97
C LYS A 90 9.78 -6.06 -23.65
N LEU A 91 10.35 -4.84 -23.65
CA LEU A 91 9.76 -3.69 -24.36
C LEU A 91 9.61 -3.98 -25.86
N ALA A 92 10.64 -4.52 -26.50
CA ALA A 92 10.61 -4.82 -27.94
C ALA A 92 9.56 -5.89 -28.28
N ALA A 93 9.47 -6.95 -27.47
CA ALA A 93 8.47 -7.99 -27.65
C ALA A 93 7.03 -7.47 -27.46
N PHE A 94 6.82 -6.58 -26.49
CA PHE A 94 5.54 -5.93 -26.26
C PHE A 94 5.17 -4.99 -27.42
N ALA A 95 6.10 -4.13 -27.82
CA ALA A 95 5.92 -3.19 -28.91
C ALA A 95 5.59 -3.86 -30.25
N ALA A 96 6.15 -5.06 -30.52
CA ALA A 96 5.90 -5.80 -31.76
C ALA A 96 4.42 -6.17 -31.96
N ASN A 97 3.64 -6.25 -30.89
CA ASN A 97 2.22 -6.60 -30.92
C ASN A 97 1.28 -5.38 -30.97
N LEU A 98 1.82 -4.16 -30.94
CA LEU A 98 1.05 -2.92 -30.90
C LEU A 98 1.03 -2.20 -32.24
N PRO A 99 -0.01 -1.40 -32.55
CA PRO A 99 -0.02 -0.50 -33.69
C PRO A 99 1.20 0.45 -33.70
N PRO A 100 1.65 0.93 -34.88
CA PRO A 100 2.83 1.79 -34.98
C PRO A 100 2.72 3.14 -34.25
N ASP A 101 1.50 3.63 -34.06
CA ASP A 101 1.17 4.89 -33.41
C ASP A 101 0.80 4.75 -31.92
N ALA A 102 0.83 3.53 -31.39
CA ALA A 102 0.56 3.26 -29.99
C ALA A 102 1.54 4.03 -29.08
N VAL A 103 1.05 4.41 -27.93
CA VAL A 103 1.85 4.93 -26.81
C VAL A 103 2.10 3.79 -25.83
N ILE A 104 3.33 3.63 -25.39
CA ILE A 104 3.70 2.64 -24.38
C ILE A 104 3.98 3.37 -23.08
N ASP A 105 3.12 3.14 -22.10
CA ASP A 105 3.27 3.57 -20.73
C ASP A 105 3.50 2.32 -19.87
N SER A 106 4.61 2.28 -19.13
CA SER A 106 5.00 1.12 -18.35
C SER A 106 5.80 1.52 -17.11
N ALA A 107 5.91 0.62 -16.16
CA ALA A 107 6.60 0.84 -14.90
C ALA A 107 7.42 -0.40 -14.47
N GLY A 108 8.18 -0.24 -13.40
CA GLY A 108 8.75 -1.36 -12.65
C GLY A 108 10.24 -1.61 -12.88
N TRP A 109 10.95 -0.82 -13.71
CA TRP A 109 12.39 -0.99 -13.84
C TRP A 109 13.14 -0.45 -12.60
N ASP A 110 14.23 -1.15 -12.23
CA ASP A 110 15.12 -0.78 -11.14
C ASP A 110 16.58 -1.04 -11.52
N GLU A 111 17.33 0.02 -11.77
CA GLU A 111 18.75 -0.06 -12.17
C GLU A 111 19.64 -0.57 -11.04
N THR A 112 19.18 -0.55 -9.80
CA THR A 112 20.01 -0.95 -8.64
C THR A 112 20.24 -2.46 -8.59
N VAL A 113 19.37 -3.24 -9.23
CA VAL A 113 19.51 -4.70 -9.34
C VAL A 113 20.11 -5.14 -10.68
N TRP A 114 20.44 -4.19 -11.57
CA TRP A 114 21.03 -4.49 -12.89
C TRP A 114 22.55 -4.41 -12.90
N PRO A 115 23.24 -5.31 -13.60
CA PRO A 115 24.71 -5.25 -13.74
C PRO A 115 25.21 -3.93 -14.33
N GLU A 116 24.40 -3.29 -15.21
CA GLU A 116 24.75 -2.02 -15.85
C GLU A 116 24.69 -0.83 -14.90
N GLY A 117 23.94 -0.90 -13.80
CA GLY A 117 23.80 0.13 -12.76
C GLY A 117 23.33 1.49 -13.28
N ARG A 118 22.55 1.50 -14.37
CA ARG A 118 22.04 2.72 -15.00
C ARG A 118 20.66 2.55 -15.61
N PRO A 119 19.88 3.64 -15.71
CA PRO A 119 18.62 3.65 -16.44
C PRO A 119 18.82 3.41 -17.96
N PRO A 120 17.73 3.03 -18.67
CA PRO A 120 17.67 3.12 -20.14
C PRO A 120 17.95 4.55 -20.63
N THR A 121 18.19 4.70 -21.92
CA THR A 121 18.28 6.00 -22.59
C THR A 121 17.18 6.15 -23.65
N ALA A 122 16.83 7.39 -24.03
CA ALA A 122 15.86 7.67 -25.09
C ALA A 122 16.18 6.91 -26.38
N ALA A 123 17.47 6.87 -26.77
CA ALA A 123 17.90 6.18 -27.99
C ALA A 123 17.72 4.64 -27.89
N GLU A 124 17.81 4.06 -26.70
CA GLU A 124 17.51 2.65 -26.44
C GLU A 124 16.00 2.40 -26.52
N LEU A 125 15.18 3.31 -25.94
CA LEU A 125 13.73 3.23 -26.05
C LEU A 125 13.22 3.41 -27.47
N ASP A 126 13.79 4.34 -28.24
CA ASP A 126 13.44 4.54 -29.66
C ASP A 126 13.65 3.26 -30.48
N ARG A 127 14.76 2.54 -30.24
CA ARG A 127 15.05 1.28 -30.91
C ARG A 127 14.12 0.15 -30.46
N ALA A 128 14.02 -0.07 -29.16
CA ALA A 128 13.23 -1.17 -28.60
C ALA A 128 11.72 -0.94 -28.80
N GLY A 129 11.24 0.29 -28.66
CA GLY A 129 9.85 0.67 -28.88
C GLY A 129 9.46 0.77 -30.37
N GLY A 130 10.42 0.59 -31.29
CA GLY A 130 10.15 0.67 -32.74
C GLY A 130 9.68 2.06 -33.19
N GLY A 131 10.24 3.14 -32.61
CA GLY A 131 9.90 4.52 -32.90
C GLY A 131 8.61 5.05 -32.29
N ARG A 132 7.96 4.26 -31.43
CA ARG A 132 6.75 4.68 -30.68
C ARG A 132 7.10 5.67 -29.58
N ARG A 133 6.11 6.40 -29.12
CA ARG A 133 6.21 7.18 -27.87
C ARG A 133 6.23 6.20 -26.70
N VAL A 134 7.31 6.19 -25.93
CA VAL A 134 7.53 5.31 -24.80
C VAL A 134 7.85 6.12 -23.56
N TYR A 135 7.18 5.83 -22.47
CA TYR A 135 7.57 6.24 -21.13
C TYR A 135 7.70 4.98 -20.26
N LEU A 136 8.85 4.84 -19.62
CA LEU A 136 9.12 3.78 -18.65
C LEU A 136 9.36 4.42 -17.29
N SER A 137 8.40 4.28 -16.38
CA SER A 137 8.53 4.73 -14.99
C SER A 137 9.49 3.83 -14.22
N ARG A 138 10.36 4.42 -13.42
CA ARG A 138 11.11 3.67 -12.42
C ARG A 138 10.13 3.04 -11.42
N ILE A 139 10.55 1.96 -10.77
CA ILE A 139 9.73 1.21 -9.81
C ILE A 139 9.13 2.10 -8.70
N ASP A 140 9.82 3.15 -8.28
CA ASP A 140 9.34 4.09 -7.25
C ASP A 140 8.41 5.21 -7.78
N GLY A 141 8.14 5.26 -9.09
CA GLY A 141 7.25 6.27 -9.70
C GLY A 141 7.78 7.71 -9.74
N HIS A 142 8.90 8.03 -9.07
CA HIS A 142 9.42 9.39 -8.91
C HIS A 142 10.40 9.82 -10.02
N SER A 143 10.79 8.91 -10.89
CA SER A 143 11.56 9.19 -12.11
C SER A 143 11.18 8.22 -13.21
N GLY A 144 11.59 8.53 -14.43
CA GLY A 144 11.36 7.67 -15.59
C GLY A 144 12.31 7.99 -16.72
N VAL A 145 12.12 7.29 -17.83
CA VAL A 145 12.81 7.57 -19.09
C VAL A 145 11.80 7.63 -20.22
N VAL A 146 11.94 8.63 -21.08
CA VAL A 146 11.09 8.84 -22.26
C VAL A 146 11.86 8.59 -23.56
N SER A 147 11.16 8.07 -24.58
CA SER A 147 11.65 8.07 -25.94
C SER A 147 11.67 9.50 -26.51
N SER A 148 12.44 9.72 -27.58
CA SER A 148 12.58 11.06 -28.21
C SER A 148 11.24 11.66 -28.63
N GLY A 149 10.25 10.84 -28.96
CA GLY A 149 8.90 11.28 -29.32
C GLY A 149 8.10 11.98 -28.21
N LEU A 150 8.61 11.99 -26.95
CA LEU A 150 8.02 12.67 -25.81
C LEU A 150 8.85 13.86 -25.29
N PHE A 151 9.96 14.22 -25.93
CA PHE A 151 10.84 15.29 -25.47
C PHE A 151 10.15 16.66 -25.37
N ASP A 152 9.25 16.98 -26.30
CA ASP A 152 8.52 18.25 -26.27
C ASP A 152 7.65 18.40 -25.03
N VAL A 153 7.11 17.29 -24.50
CA VAL A 153 6.34 17.26 -23.26
C VAL A 153 7.27 17.26 -22.04
N ALA A 154 8.37 16.50 -22.10
CA ALA A 154 9.28 16.28 -20.98
C ALA A 154 10.16 17.50 -20.65
N ARG A 155 10.38 18.43 -21.60
CA ARG A 155 11.26 19.58 -21.41
C ARG A 155 10.84 20.45 -20.23
N GLY A 156 11.76 20.64 -19.29
CA GLY A 156 11.53 21.41 -18.07
C GLY A 156 12.48 21.03 -16.96
N GLU A 157 12.15 21.45 -15.76
CA GLU A 157 12.93 21.11 -14.56
C GLU A 157 12.86 19.60 -14.30
N GLY A 158 14.03 18.95 -14.28
CA GLY A 158 14.14 17.50 -14.06
C GLY A 158 14.22 16.68 -15.35
N PHE A 159 14.33 17.29 -16.54
CA PHE A 159 14.61 16.61 -17.80
C PHE A 159 16.09 16.70 -18.16
N ASP A 160 16.65 15.62 -18.71
CA ASP A 160 17.94 15.63 -19.37
C ASP A 160 17.88 15.00 -20.78
N GLU A 161 18.87 15.33 -21.64
CA GLU A 161 18.91 14.90 -23.05
C GLU A 161 19.11 13.37 -23.23
N THR A 162 19.38 12.62 -22.16
CA THR A 162 19.38 11.16 -22.23
C THR A 162 17.96 10.58 -22.25
N GLY A 163 16.97 11.42 -21.99
CA GLY A 163 15.56 11.06 -21.87
C GLY A 163 15.11 10.83 -20.43
N ARG A 164 15.99 11.00 -19.45
CA ARG A 164 15.60 10.89 -18.04
C ARG A 164 14.69 12.04 -17.65
N VAL A 165 13.63 11.71 -16.90
CA VAL A 165 12.68 12.65 -16.31
C VAL A 165 12.54 12.39 -14.82
N GLU A 166 12.52 13.45 -14.04
CA GLU A 166 12.27 13.47 -12.62
C GLU A 166 11.49 14.73 -12.22
N ARG A 167 10.88 14.75 -11.05
CA ARG A 167 10.15 15.92 -10.53
C ARG A 167 9.13 16.47 -11.53
N HIS A 168 9.15 17.79 -11.83
CA HIS A 168 8.17 18.43 -12.73
C HIS A 168 8.14 17.84 -14.14
N ALA A 169 9.30 17.46 -14.70
CA ALA A 169 9.34 16.81 -16.00
C ALA A 169 8.64 15.44 -16.00
N ASN A 170 8.81 14.66 -14.95
CA ASN A 170 8.14 13.37 -14.77
C ASN A 170 6.61 13.56 -14.65
N HIS A 171 6.17 14.53 -13.85
CA HIS A 171 4.76 14.85 -13.71
C HIS A 171 4.13 15.29 -15.03
N ALA A 172 4.78 16.19 -15.78
CA ALA A 172 4.30 16.67 -17.08
C ALA A 172 4.12 15.54 -18.11
N VAL A 173 5.03 14.56 -18.10
CA VAL A 173 4.91 13.38 -18.98
C VAL A 173 3.71 12.53 -18.57
N ARG A 174 3.54 12.26 -17.29
CA ARG A 174 2.42 11.45 -16.78
C ARG A 174 1.06 12.12 -17.07
N ASP A 175 0.95 13.44 -16.85
CA ASP A 175 -0.25 14.21 -17.18
C ASP A 175 -0.60 14.08 -18.66
N ALA A 176 0.37 14.27 -19.54
CA ALA A 176 0.14 14.17 -20.99
C ALA A 176 -0.23 12.74 -21.44
N LEU A 177 0.32 11.70 -20.79
CA LEU A 177 -0.02 10.31 -21.08
C LEU A 177 -1.42 9.96 -20.58
N SER A 178 -1.81 10.47 -19.41
CA SER A 178 -3.13 10.22 -18.84
C SER A 178 -4.28 10.72 -19.72
N GLU A 179 -4.04 11.80 -20.50
CA GLU A 179 -4.99 12.32 -21.49
C GLU A 179 -5.20 11.37 -22.69
N LEU A 180 -4.26 10.47 -22.95
CA LEU A 180 -4.31 9.52 -24.06
C LEU A 180 -5.05 8.24 -23.71
N VAL A 181 -5.25 7.95 -22.43
CA VAL A 181 -5.98 6.78 -21.94
C VAL A 181 -7.47 7.14 -21.78
N GLY A 182 -8.34 6.46 -22.53
CA GLY A 182 -9.77 6.70 -22.45
C GLY A 182 -10.43 6.04 -21.22
N PRO A 183 -11.63 6.53 -20.81
CA PRO A 183 -12.33 6.01 -19.63
C PRO A 183 -12.61 4.50 -19.68
N ASP A 184 -12.89 3.95 -20.86
CA ASP A 184 -13.17 2.50 -21.02
C ASP A 184 -11.93 1.65 -20.76
N GLN A 185 -10.76 2.07 -21.24
CA GLN A 185 -9.50 1.39 -20.94
C GLN A 185 -9.17 1.51 -19.46
N ARG A 186 -9.27 2.70 -18.88
CA ARG A 186 -9.03 2.93 -17.46
C ARG A 186 -9.95 2.08 -16.56
N ARG A 187 -11.21 1.91 -16.95
CA ARG A 187 -12.14 1.00 -16.25
C ARG A 187 -11.68 -0.45 -16.29
N GLN A 188 -11.11 -0.91 -17.41
CA GLN A 188 -10.58 -2.27 -17.52
C GLN A 188 -9.33 -2.46 -16.66
N GLU A 189 -8.43 -1.49 -16.64
CA GLU A 189 -7.22 -1.49 -15.80
C GLU A 189 -7.60 -1.53 -14.32
N ILE A 190 -8.46 -0.62 -13.86
CA ILE A 190 -8.94 -0.59 -12.48
C ILE A 190 -9.61 -1.93 -12.10
N ARG A 191 -10.44 -2.50 -12.99
CA ARG A 191 -11.08 -3.80 -12.76
C ARG A 191 -10.04 -4.92 -12.60
N ALA A 192 -8.97 -4.92 -13.39
CA ALA A 192 -7.89 -5.90 -13.27
C ALA A 192 -7.19 -5.79 -11.90
N ALA A 193 -6.88 -4.58 -11.45
CA ALA A 193 -6.30 -4.34 -10.13
C ALA A 193 -7.21 -4.82 -8.99
N LEU A 194 -8.49 -4.45 -9.02
CA LEU A 194 -9.42 -4.83 -7.95
C LEU A 194 -9.70 -6.33 -7.90
N ASN A 195 -9.74 -7.02 -9.05
CA ASN A 195 -9.80 -8.48 -9.07
C ASN A 195 -8.52 -9.12 -8.49
N ALA A 196 -7.35 -8.56 -8.78
CA ALA A 196 -6.09 -9.02 -8.19
C ALA A 196 -6.05 -8.79 -6.67
N MET A 197 -6.55 -7.65 -6.17
CA MET A 197 -6.72 -7.40 -4.74
C MET A 197 -7.62 -8.46 -4.09
N ALA A 198 -8.79 -8.71 -4.67
CA ALA A 198 -9.72 -9.73 -4.17
C ALA A 198 -9.08 -11.11 -4.10
N ALA A 199 -8.28 -11.50 -5.11
CA ALA A 199 -7.55 -12.77 -5.15
C ALA A 199 -6.43 -12.86 -4.09
N LYS A 200 -6.00 -11.74 -3.52
CA LYS A 200 -5.02 -11.66 -2.43
C LYS A 200 -5.65 -11.48 -1.04
N GLY A 201 -6.97 -11.67 -0.92
CA GLY A 201 -7.68 -11.53 0.36
C GLY A 201 -7.88 -10.09 0.81
N ILE A 202 -7.72 -9.12 -0.09
CA ILE A 202 -7.92 -7.69 0.18
C ILE A 202 -9.39 -7.35 -0.11
N GLY A 203 -10.13 -6.99 0.93
CA GLY A 203 -11.56 -6.63 0.84
C GLY A 203 -11.82 -5.13 0.84
N ALA A 204 -10.82 -4.33 1.22
CA ALA A 204 -10.91 -2.87 1.24
C ALA A 204 -9.57 -2.25 0.83
N PHE A 205 -9.61 -1.04 0.28
CA PHE A 205 -8.39 -0.34 -0.12
C PHE A 205 -8.55 1.18 -0.03
N HIS A 206 -7.41 1.87 0.06
CA HIS A 206 -7.34 3.33 0.01
C HIS A 206 -6.65 3.76 -1.28
N GLU A 207 -7.41 4.38 -2.18
CA GLU A 207 -6.88 4.99 -3.41
C GLU A 207 -6.17 6.29 -3.09
N MET A 208 -4.87 6.36 -3.35
CA MET A 208 -4.02 7.53 -3.12
C MET A 208 -3.84 8.31 -4.42
N ALA A 209 -4.87 9.03 -4.82
CA ALA A 209 -4.85 9.82 -6.03
C ALA A 209 -4.32 11.23 -5.81
N ALA A 210 -3.69 11.79 -6.84
CA ALA A 210 -3.18 13.16 -6.86
C ALA A 210 -3.09 13.67 -8.30
N PRO A 211 -3.03 14.99 -8.55
CA PRO A 211 -2.93 15.54 -9.90
C PRO A 211 -1.80 14.96 -10.75
N HIS A 212 -0.65 14.65 -10.13
CA HIS A 212 0.51 14.06 -10.80
C HIS A 212 0.50 12.53 -10.88
N ILE A 213 -0.50 11.86 -10.30
CA ILE A 213 -0.72 10.40 -10.38
C ILE A 213 -1.69 10.08 -11.50
N GLY A 214 -2.82 10.77 -11.55
CA GLY A 214 -3.83 10.58 -12.57
C GLY A 214 -4.92 11.66 -12.52
N PRO A 215 -5.76 11.76 -13.55
CA PRO A 215 -6.77 12.80 -13.63
C PRO A 215 -7.92 12.55 -12.65
N LEU A 216 -8.49 13.63 -12.15
CA LEU A 216 -9.59 13.60 -11.16
C LEU A 216 -10.80 12.76 -11.60
N TRP A 217 -11.05 12.66 -12.91
CA TRP A 217 -12.17 11.88 -13.47
C TRP A 217 -12.01 10.35 -13.28
N GLU A 218 -10.84 9.85 -12.88
CA GLU A 218 -10.65 8.43 -12.56
C GLU A 218 -11.32 8.02 -11.25
N LEU A 219 -11.41 8.90 -10.26
CA LEU A 219 -11.98 8.60 -8.95
C LEU A 219 -13.42 8.06 -8.99
N PRO A 220 -14.35 8.63 -9.76
CA PRO A 220 -15.67 8.03 -9.96
C PRO A 220 -15.59 6.60 -10.53
N ILE A 221 -14.68 6.34 -11.47
CA ILE A 221 -14.50 5.01 -12.07
C ILE A 221 -13.99 4.01 -11.03
N VAL A 222 -13.01 4.41 -10.20
CA VAL A 222 -12.52 3.56 -9.09
C VAL A 222 -13.68 3.16 -8.17
N ARG A 223 -14.51 4.13 -7.76
CA ARG A 223 -15.69 3.86 -6.90
C ARG A 223 -16.69 2.94 -7.57
N GLU A 224 -17.08 3.25 -8.81
CA GLU A 224 -18.07 2.45 -9.56
C GLU A 224 -17.59 1.00 -9.72
N VAL A 225 -16.34 0.78 -10.10
CA VAL A 225 -15.79 -0.57 -10.26
C VAL A 225 -15.67 -1.30 -8.92
N ALA A 226 -15.29 -0.58 -7.84
CA ALA A 226 -15.25 -1.16 -6.50
C ALA A 226 -16.66 -1.60 -6.04
N ASP A 227 -17.68 -0.76 -6.24
CA ASP A 227 -19.07 -1.09 -5.90
C ASP A 227 -19.58 -2.28 -6.72
N GLU A 228 -19.28 -2.32 -8.04
CA GLU A 228 -19.62 -3.44 -8.92
C GLU A 228 -19.01 -4.76 -8.46
N LEU A 229 -17.75 -4.76 -8.06
CA LEU A 229 -17.03 -5.94 -7.60
C LEU A 229 -17.27 -6.26 -6.12
N GLY A 230 -17.68 -5.27 -5.33
CA GLY A 230 -18.00 -5.41 -3.91
C GLY A 230 -16.83 -5.17 -2.97
N LEU A 231 -15.78 -4.48 -3.40
CA LEU A 231 -14.72 -4.02 -2.52
C LEU A 231 -15.10 -2.68 -1.87
N SER A 232 -14.57 -2.43 -0.66
CA SER A 232 -14.70 -1.14 0.00
C SER A 232 -13.58 -0.19 -0.42
N ALA A 233 -13.91 0.91 -1.13
CA ALA A 233 -12.96 1.93 -1.55
C ALA A 233 -13.03 3.16 -0.65
N THR A 234 -11.89 3.59 -0.12
CA THR A 234 -11.69 4.90 0.52
C THR A 234 -10.84 5.76 -0.41
N LEU A 235 -11.37 6.91 -0.84
CA LEU A 235 -10.71 7.74 -1.85
C LEU A 235 -10.08 8.98 -1.21
N TYR A 236 -8.85 9.29 -1.63
CA TYR A 236 -8.11 10.49 -1.25
C TYR A 236 -7.67 11.28 -2.48
N TRP A 237 -7.43 12.57 -2.30
CA TRP A 237 -6.90 13.45 -3.35
C TRP A 237 -5.79 14.35 -2.82
N GLY A 238 -4.59 14.22 -3.35
CA GLY A 238 -3.37 14.89 -2.90
C GLY A 238 -3.21 16.30 -3.47
N GLU A 239 -4.19 17.18 -3.26
CA GLU A 239 -4.14 18.58 -3.66
C GLU A 239 -4.66 19.49 -2.56
N PRO A 240 -3.91 20.52 -2.14
CA PRO A 240 -4.35 21.41 -1.06
C PRO A 240 -5.41 22.40 -1.52
N GLY A 241 -6.37 22.70 -0.65
CA GLY A 241 -7.33 23.79 -0.84
C GLY A 241 -8.57 23.49 -1.64
N VAL A 242 -8.66 22.33 -2.31
CA VAL A 242 -9.79 21.93 -3.18
C VAL A 242 -10.94 21.24 -2.41
N PHE A 243 -11.42 21.88 -1.34
CA PHE A 243 -12.43 21.29 -0.44
C PHE A 243 -13.77 20.96 -1.11
N GLU A 244 -14.10 21.59 -2.23
CA GLU A 244 -15.28 21.28 -3.05
C GLU A 244 -15.24 19.85 -3.62
N HIS A 245 -14.06 19.27 -3.80
CA HIS A 245 -13.90 17.91 -4.27
C HIS A 245 -14.33 16.87 -3.23
N ILE A 246 -14.26 17.19 -1.92
CA ILE A 246 -14.65 16.27 -0.84
C ILE A 246 -16.07 15.75 -1.05
N GLY A 247 -17.04 16.65 -1.19
CA GLY A 247 -18.44 16.26 -1.40
C GLY A 247 -18.73 15.74 -2.80
N THR A 248 -18.09 16.30 -3.81
CA THR A 248 -18.30 15.94 -5.22
C THR A 248 -17.87 14.51 -5.53
N TYR A 249 -16.71 14.09 -5.01
CA TYR A 249 -16.13 12.78 -5.29
C TYR A 249 -16.21 11.82 -4.08
N GLY A 250 -16.78 12.26 -2.96
CA GLY A 250 -16.90 11.45 -1.74
C GLY A 250 -15.55 11.09 -1.13
N LEU A 251 -14.62 12.05 -1.10
CA LEU A 251 -13.27 11.81 -0.59
C LEU A 251 -13.28 11.75 0.94
N ALA A 252 -12.44 10.89 1.51
CA ALA A 252 -12.18 10.84 2.95
C ALA A 252 -11.28 11.99 3.40
N GLY A 253 -10.41 12.50 2.52
CA GLY A 253 -9.50 13.57 2.85
C GLY A 253 -8.80 14.20 1.64
N LEU A 254 -8.15 15.33 1.88
CA LEU A 254 -7.14 15.91 1.01
C LEU A 254 -5.78 15.40 1.50
N ALA A 255 -5.39 14.23 1.04
CA ALA A 255 -4.33 13.39 1.59
C ALA A 255 -3.78 12.42 0.54
N GLY A 256 -2.94 11.50 0.97
CA GLY A 256 -2.28 10.56 0.09
C GLY A 256 -1.02 11.20 -0.48
N ASP A 257 -0.86 11.14 -1.80
CA ASP A 257 0.35 11.62 -2.47
C ASP A 257 0.37 13.15 -2.69
N LEU A 258 -0.01 13.90 -1.67
CA LEU A 258 0.42 15.28 -1.55
C LEU A 258 1.89 15.30 -1.13
N ASN A 259 2.78 15.40 -2.10
CA ASN A 259 4.21 15.19 -1.91
C ASN A 259 4.86 16.28 -1.04
N ALA A 260 5.36 15.92 0.15
CA ALA A 260 6.32 16.76 0.87
C ALA A 260 7.73 16.62 0.28
N ASP A 261 8.05 15.44 -0.25
CA ASP A 261 9.28 15.17 -1.02
C ASP A 261 9.07 14.03 -2.03
N GLY A 262 10.13 13.46 -2.58
CA GLY A 262 10.09 12.29 -3.47
C GLY A 262 10.67 11.04 -2.81
N ALA A 263 11.26 10.11 -3.61
CA ALA A 263 11.74 8.81 -3.18
C ALA A 263 13.26 8.68 -3.14
N LEU A 264 13.76 7.74 -2.32
CA LEU A 264 15.21 7.46 -2.17
C LEU A 264 15.80 6.82 -3.42
N GLY A 265 15.10 5.90 -4.05
CA GLY A 265 15.55 5.23 -5.27
C GLY A 265 15.91 6.21 -6.38
N SER A 266 15.02 7.16 -6.63
CA SER A 266 15.19 8.25 -7.60
C SER A 266 16.08 9.41 -7.08
N ARG A 267 16.51 9.39 -5.82
CA ARG A 267 17.26 10.45 -5.13
C ARG A 267 16.52 11.78 -5.07
N THR A 268 15.20 11.74 -5.02
CA THR A 268 14.33 12.92 -4.91
C THR A 268 13.79 13.14 -3.50
N ALA A 269 13.92 12.17 -2.60
CA ALA A 269 13.62 12.34 -1.17
C ALA A 269 14.54 13.39 -0.53
N ALA A 270 13.97 14.29 0.29
CA ALA A 270 14.68 15.42 0.88
C ALA A 270 15.47 15.01 2.14
N LEU A 271 16.79 15.15 2.10
CA LEU A 271 17.69 14.70 3.14
C LEU A 271 18.42 15.85 3.86
N ARG A 272 18.58 15.70 5.18
CA ARG A 272 19.42 16.60 6.02
C ARG A 272 20.90 16.57 5.56
N THR A 273 21.37 15.39 5.16
CA THR A 273 22.76 15.19 4.68
C THR A 273 22.71 14.58 3.27
N PRO A 274 23.74 14.78 2.44
CA PRO A 274 23.75 14.25 1.09
C PRO A 274 23.54 12.75 0.99
N TYR A 275 23.09 12.30 -0.18
CA TYR A 275 23.08 10.89 -0.55
C TYR A 275 24.50 10.32 -0.45
N ALA A 276 24.64 9.05 0.01
CA ALA A 276 25.94 8.42 0.16
C ALA A 276 26.64 8.20 -1.18
N ASP A 277 25.86 7.87 -2.20
CA ASP A 277 26.31 7.66 -3.58
C ASP A 277 26.33 8.94 -4.45
N ARG A 278 25.91 10.10 -3.88
CA ARG A 278 25.88 11.39 -4.57
C ARG A 278 26.06 12.55 -3.59
N ALA A 279 27.33 12.81 -3.25
CA ALA A 279 27.73 13.72 -2.18
C ALA A 279 27.35 15.20 -2.37
N ASP A 280 26.95 15.63 -3.56
CA ASP A 280 26.53 16.99 -3.90
C ASP A 280 24.99 17.12 -3.91
N HIS A 281 24.24 16.06 -3.61
CA HIS A 281 22.80 16.00 -3.78
C HIS A 281 22.06 15.59 -2.49
N ARG A 282 20.93 16.26 -2.23
CA ARG A 282 20.10 16.07 -1.02
C ARG A 282 18.63 15.86 -1.32
N GLY A 283 18.26 15.64 -2.58
CA GLY A 283 16.86 15.60 -2.99
C GLY A 283 16.18 16.98 -2.92
N HIS A 284 14.87 16.99 -2.77
CA HIS A 284 14.10 18.22 -2.80
C HIS A 284 12.86 18.12 -1.88
N ALA A 285 12.68 19.14 -1.02
CA ALA A 285 11.43 19.30 -0.26
C ALA A 285 10.47 20.19 -1.07
N TYR A 286 9.29 19.68 -1.37
CA TYR A 286 8.26 20.43 -2.11
C TYR A 286 7.46 21.37 -1.22
N LEU A 287 7.33 21.05 0.07
CA LEU A 287 6.53 21.81 1.04
C LEU A 287 7.38 22.32 2.20
N THR A 288 7.12 23.57 2.61
CA THR A 288 7.66 24.12 3.85
C THR A 288 6.79 23.72 5.06
N ALA A 289 7.32 23.89 6.28
CA ALA A 289 6.56 23.63 7.50
C ALA A 289 5.29 24.50 7.61
N GLU A 290 5.35 25.74 7.14
CA GLU A 290 4.21 26.67 7.13
C GLU A 290 3.11 26.20 6.16
N GLN A 291 3.47 25.76 4.96
CA GLN A 291 2.50 25.22 3.99
C GLN A 291 1.83 23.94 4.51
N ILE A 292 2.61 23.06 5.15
CA ILE A 292 2.09 21.87 5.84
C ILE A 292 1.11 22.28 6.95
N ALA A 293 1.50 23.23 7.80
CA ALA A 293 0.64 23.74 8.89
C ALA A 293 -0.67 24.32 8.35
N ASP A 294 -0.60 25.15 7.32
CA ASP A 294 -1.78 25.78 6.71
C ASP A 294 -2.76 24.72 6.18
N HIS A 295 -2.25 23.68 5.52
CA HIS A 295 -3.06 22.57 5.02
C HIS A 295 -3.71 21.77 6.17
N VAL A 296 -2.91 21.39 7.18
CA VAL A 296 -3.39 20.64 8.37
C VAL A 296 -4.46 21.44 9.11
N ILE A 297 -4.25 22.75 9.35
CA ILE A 297 -5.22 23.65 10.00
C ILE A 297 -6.52 23.70 9.19
N ALA A 298 -6.41 23.97 7.88
CA ALA A 298 -7.57 24.11 7.01
C ALA A 298 -8.42 22.83 6.93
N CYS A 299 -7.78 21.66 6.93
CA CYS A 299 -8.44 20.36 6.97
C CYS A 299 -9.08 20.10 8.34
N THR A 300 -8.35 20.35 9.45
CA THR A 300 -8.85 20.16 10.82
C THR A 300 -10.11 20.99 11.08
N GLU A 301 -10.09 22.27 10.71
CA GLU A 301 -11.23 23.18 10.90
C GLU A 301 -12.50 22.74 10.13
N ARG A 302 -12.34 21.89 9.10
CA ARG A 302 -13.43 21.36 8.27
C ARG A 302 -13.79 19.91 8.57
N ASN A 303 -13.14 19.30 9.58
CA ASN A 303 -13.27 17.86 9.87
C ASN A 303 -12.94 16.99 8.65
N VAL A 304 -11.92 17.36 7.89
CA VAL A 304 -11.37 16.63 6.75
C VAL A 304 -10.00 16.10 7.14
N GLN A 305 -9.68 14.87 6.74
CA GLN A 305 -8.36 14.30 6.96
C GLN A 305 -7.33 14.96 6.03
N ALA A 306 -6.24 15.45 6.58
CA ALA A 306 -5.05 15.86 5.83
C ALA A 306 -4.05 14.69 5.76
N GLY A 307 -3.22 14.67 4.73
CA GLY A 307 -2.12 13.71 4.66
C GLY A 307 -1.06 14.14 3.66
N PHE A 308 0.12 13.49 3.77
CA PHE A 308 1.28 13.83 2.95
C PHE A 308 2.10 12.58 2.68
N HIS A 309 2.63 12.47 1.46
CA HIS A 309 3.75 11.61 1.14
C HIS A 309 5.02 12.21 1.76
N CYS A 310 5.79 11.45 2.54
CA CYS A 310 7.02 11.91 3.17
C CYS A 310 7.99 10.75 3.44
N ILE A 311 9.18 10.82 2.90
CA ILE A 311 10.20 9.76 2.94
C ILE A 311 11.49 10.22 3.63
N GLY A 312 12.08 11.34 3.18
CA GLY A 312 13.36 11.82 3.65
C GLY A 312 13.27 12.50 5.01
N ASP A 313 14.37 12.43 5.75
CA ASP A 313 14.46 12.97 7.10
C ASP A 313 14.27 14.50 7.16
N GLN A 314 14.65 15.25 6.11
CA GLN A 314 14.38 16.69 6.04
C GLN A 314 12.90 16.99 5.78
N ALA A 315 12.22 16.21 4.93
CA ALA A 315 10.79 16.37 4.72
C ALA A 315 10.00 16.08 6.01
N LEU A 316 10.41 15.04 6.74
CA LEU A 316 9.82 14.67 8.03
C LEU A 316 10.05 15.73 9.11
N ASP A 317 11.17 16.46 9.09
CA ASP A 317 11.36 17.66 9.93
C ASP A 317 10.32 18.75 9.64
N ASN A 318 10.10 19.01 8.34
CA ASN A 318 9.11 20.01 7.92
C ASN A 318 7.70 19.56 8.35
N ILE A 319 7.37 18.27 8.21
CA ILE A 319 6.12 17.67 8.69
C ILE A 319 5.97 17.87 10.20
N ALA A 320 6.96 17.46 11.00
CA ALA A 320 6.90 17.61 12.46
C ALA A 320 6.67 19.06 12.87
N ARG A 321 7.44 19.98 12.29
CA ARG A 321 7.29 21.41 12.57
C ARG A 321 5.93 21.94 12.10
N GLY A 322 5.41 21.49 10.96
CA GLY A 322 4.08 21.85 10.47
C GLY A 322 2.96 21.41 11.44
N PHE A 323 3.04 20.18 11.96
CA PHE A 323 2.08 19.69 12.97
C PHE A 323 2.20 20.44 14.30
N GLU A 324 3.38 20.84 14.73
CA GLU A 324 3.55 21.68 15.92
C GLU A 324 2.87 23.04 15.75
N LEU A 325 3.12 23.71 14.62
CA LEU A 325 2.47 24.99 14.28
C LEU A 325 0.94 24.85 14.22
N ALA A 326 0.45 23.75 13.61
CA ALA A 326 -0.98 23.47 13.58
C ALA A 326 -1.54 23.25 15.00
N ALA A 327 -0.82 22.49 15.86
CA ALA A 327 -1.23 22.25 17.23
C ALA A 327 -1.30 23.54 18.07
N GLU A 328 -0.38 24.50 17.86
CA GLU A 328 -0.43 25.82 18.47
C GLU A 328 -1.71 26.60 18.08
N LYS A 329 -2.23 26.37 16.86
CA LYS A 329 -3.36 27.10 16.29
C LYS A 329 -4.72 26.49 16.62
N VAL A 330 -4.88 25.18 16.36
CA VAL A 330 -6.17 24.46 16.48
C VAL A 330 -6.25 23.57 17.71
N GLY A 331 -5.14 23.36 18.40
CA GLY A 331 -5.03 22.51 19.59
C GLY A 331 -4.81 21.03 19.25
N THR A 332 -4.00 20.35 20.08
CA THR A 332 -3.63 18.94 19.88
C THR A 332 -4.84 18.00 19.84
N GLN A 333 -5.88 18.25 20.65
CA GLN A 333 -7.07 17.40 20.65
C GLN A 333 -7.83 17.42 19.33
N ALA A 334 -7.87 18.56 18.64
CA ALA A 334 -8.50 18.65 17.32
C ALA A 334 -7.72 17.84 16.27
N LEU A 335 -6.38 17.88 16.34
CA LEU A 335 -5.53 17.05 15.46
C LEU A 335 -5.74 15.56 15.73
N VAL A 336 -5.76 15.13 16.98
CA VAL A 336 -6.02 13.73 17.36
C VAL A 336 -7.39 13.26 16.86
N ALA A 337 -8.41 14.11 16.95
CA ALA A 337 -9.75 13.78 16.47
C ALA A 337 -9.83 13.67 14.93
N ALA A 338 -9.04 14.47 14.22
CA ALA A 338 -8.98 14.48 12.76
C ALA A 338 -8.25 13.26 12.16
N ARG A 339 -7.39 12.58 12.95
CA ARG A 339 -6.62 11.39 12.53
C ARG A 339 -5.89 11.62 11.21
N HIS A 340 -5.17 12.73 11.10
CA HIS A 340 -4.35 12.99 9.93
C HIS A 340 -3.39 11.85 9.66
N ARG A 341 -2.97 11.67 8.39
CA ARG A 341 -2.17 10.54 7.99
C ARG A 341 -0.88 10.95 7.28
N LEU A 342 0.11 10.11 7.35
CA LEU A 342 1.35 10.26 6.60
C LEU A 342 1.64 8.96 5.88
N GLU A 343 2.06 9.08 4.63
CA GLU A 343 2.44 7.96 3.79
C GLU A 343 3.95 7.76 3.86
N HIS A 344 4.37 6.49 3.86
CA HIS A 344 5.73 5.98 3.86
C HIS A 344 6.47 6.17 5.19
N VAL A 345 6.74 7.39 5.65
CA VAL A 345 7.38 7.71 6.94
C VAL A 345 8.71 6.95 7.13
N GLU A 346 9.55 6.88 6.06
CA GLU A 346 10.67 5.95 6.03
C GLU A 346 11.86 6.36 6.92
N MET A 347 12.33 7.63 6.84
CA MET A 347 13.50 8.11 7.57
C MET A 347 13.13 8.94 8.80
N VAL A 348 12.15 8.47 9.58
CA VAL A 348 11.63 9.18 10.75
C VAL A 348 12.50 8.94 11.98
N ASP A 349 12.85 10.01 12.70
CA ASP A 349 13.58 9.93 13.97
C ASP A 349 12.66 9.97 15.20
N GLU A 350 13.22 9.69 16.39
CA GLU A 350 12.48 9.67 17.66
C GLU A 350 11.77 10.99 17.98
N ALA A 351 12.37 12.12 17.64
CA ALA A 351 11.78 13.44 17.91
C ALA A 351 10.53 13.65 17.07
N THR A 352 10.59 13.31 15.79
CA THR A 352 9.45 13.34 14.88
C THR A 352 8.38 12.33 15.30
N ILE A 353 8.75 11.08 15.63
CA ILE A 353 7.82 10.06 16.15
C ILE A 353 7.04 10.60 17.36
N ALA A 354 7.70 11.29 18.28
CA ALA A 354 7.04 11.87 19.45
C ALA A 354 6.00 12.95 19.07
N VAL A 355 6.24 13.74 18.02
CA VAL A 355 5.26 14.70 17.49
C VAL A 355 4.07 13.97 16.87
N LEU A 356 4.32 12.95 16.04
CA LEU A 356 3.28 12.16 15.38
C LEU A 356 2.35 11.51 16.43
N ALA A 357 2.94 10.85 17.43
CA ALA A 357 2.20 10.21 18.52
C ALA A 357 1.35 11.22 19.30
N ARG A 358 1.92 12.39 19.67
CA ARG A 358 1.21 13.45 20.39
C ARG A 358 0.04 14.01 19.59
N CYS A 359 0.18 14.15 18.27
CA CYS A 359 -0.84 14.69 17.38
C CYS A 359 -1.84 13.63 16.87
N GLY A 360 -1.69 12.36 17.25
CA GLY A 360 -2.59 11.28 16.84
C GLY A 360 -2.52 10.96 15.34
N VAL A 361 -1.37 11.20 14.73
CA VAL A 361 -1.15 10.95 13.30
C VAL A 361 -1.08 9.44 13.04
N VAL A 362 -1.71 9.01 11.96
CA VAL A 362 -1.62 7.63 11.47
C VAL A 362 -0.42 7.51 10.52
N ALA A 363 0.42 6.52 10.71
CA ALA A 363 1.48 6.17 9.78
C ALA A 363 1.00 5.05 8.84
N SER A 364 0.79 5.39 7.58
CA SER A 364 0.46 4.48 6.49
C SER A 364 1.77 4.08 5.80
N VAL A 365 2.22 2.85 6.02
CA VAL A 365 3.57 2.42 5.70
C VAL A 365 3.59 1.14 4.86
N GLN A 366 4.69 0.90 4.15
CA GLN A 366 4.86 -0.20 3.21
C GLN A 366 5.96 -1.16 3.68
N PRO A 367 5.62 -2.23 4.41
CA PRO A 367 6.65 -3.15 4.91
C PRO A 367 7.49 -3.81 3.81
N MET A 368 6.91 -3.98 2.63
CA MET A 368 7.63 -4.54 1.49
C MET A 368 8.80 -3.66 1.02
N PHE A 369 8.81 -2.36 1.33
CA PHE A 369 9.95 -1.49 1.04
C PHE A 369 11.22 -1.92 1.80
N ASP A 370 11.09 -2.23 3.10
CA ASP A 370 12.21 -2.85 3.82
C ASP A 370 12.53 -4.24 3.26
N GLY A 371 11.51 -5.05 2.95
CA GLY A 371 11.70 -6.38 2.41
C GLY A 371 12.48 -6.43 1.11
N LEU A 372 12.29 -5.44 0.23
CA LEU A 372 12.92 -5.38 -1.10
C LEU A 372 14.22 -4.58 -1.11
N TRP A 373 14.29 -3.48 -0.36
CA TRP A 373 15.36 -2.49 -0.46
C TRP A 373 16.17 -2.32 0.82
N GLY A 374 15.76 -2.94 1.92
CA GLY A 374 16.45 -2.92 3.20
C GLY A 374 17.70 -3.79 3.23
N GLY A 375 18.40 -3.74 4.36
CA GLY A 375 19.60 -4.53 4.60
C GLY A 375 20.90 -3.88 4.11
N PRO A 376 22.06 -4.45 4.48
CA PRO A 376 23.38 -3.86 4.20
C PRO A 376 23.75 -3.85 2.71
N ASP A 377 23.15 -4.72 1.92
CA ASP A 377 23.39 -4.85 0.48
C ASP A 377 22.21 -4.31 -0.36
N GLY A 378 21.19 -3.73 0.30
CA GLY A 378 20.01 -3.20 -0.33
C GLY A 378 20.21 -1.79 -0.92
N MET A 379 19.24 -1.37 -1.74
CA MET A 379 19.22 -0.04 -2.36
C MET A 379 19.32 1.09 -1.31
N TYR A 380 18.69 0.94 -0.14
CA TYR A 380 18.78 1.93 0.92
C TYR A 380 20.22 2.13 1.41
N ALA A 381 20.99 1.05 1.61
CA ALA A 381 22.38 1.16 2.00
C ALA A 381 23.23 1.86 0.92
N GLU A 382 22.95 1.61 -0.36
CA GLU A 382 23.60 2.33 -1.46
C GLU A 382 23.29 3.83 -1.43
N ARG A 383 22.02 4.20 -1.25
CA ARG A 383 21.55 5.59 -1.31
C ARG A 383 21.91 6.41 -0.07
N VAL A 384 21.81 5.84 1.12
CA VAL A 384 21.94 6.61 2.37
C VAL A 384 23.05 6.11 3.30
N GLY A 385 23.83 5.11 2.89
CA GLY A 385 24.89 4.51 3.73
C GLY A 385 24.30 3.91 5.01
N ASP A 386 25.05 3.93 6.10
CA ASP A 386 24.64 3.34 7.40
C ASP A 386 23.32 3.86 7.96
N ARG A 387 22.78 4.96 7.42
CA ARG A 387 21.46 5.49 7.80
C ARG A 387 20.30 4.52 7.50
N TRP A 388 20.50 3.54 6.60
CA TRP A 388 19.52 2.51 6.30
C TRP A 388 19.02 1.76 7.54
N GLN A 389 19.87 1.61 8.56
CA GLN A 389 19.53 0.91 9.81
C GLN A 389 18.41 1.60 10.61
N GLY A 390 18.20 2.89 10.40
CA GLY A 390 17.12 3.66 11.05
C GLY A 390 15.86 3.80 10.20
N MET A 391 15.79 3.15 9.05
CA MET A 391 14.66 3.30 8.14
C MET A 391 13.50 2.37 8.49
N ASN A 392 12.29 2.77 8.05
CA ASN A 392 11.07 2.00 8.24
C ASN A 392 10.88 1.53 9.71
N PRO A 393 10.95 2.44 10.71
CA PRO A 393 11.07 2.04 12.11
C PRO A 393 9.71 1.64 12.72
N PHE A 394 9.11 0.56 12.19
CA PHE A 394 7.77 0.08 12.59
C PHE A 394 7.66 -0.22 14.08
N GLY A 395 8.72 -0.83 14.66
CA GLY A 395 8.77 -1.12 16.08
C GLY A 395 8.79 0.15 16.94
N SER A 396 9.55 1.16 16.53
CA SER A 396 9.63 2.46 17.23
C SER A 396 8.31 3.23 17.13
N LEU A 397 7.69 3.30 15.96
CA LEU A 397 6.36 3.89 15.76
C LEU A 397 5.31 3.19 16.64
N ALA A 398 5.26 1.87 16.63
CA ALA A 398 4.31 1.09 17.44
C ALA A 398 4.53 1.29 18.96
N ARG A 399 5.80 1.28 19.42
CA ARG A 399 6.13 1.53 20.84
C ARG A 399 5.75 2.93 21.30
N ALA A 400 5.81 3.93 20.42
CA ALA A 400 5.38 5.30 20.71
C ALA A 400 3.84 5.46 20.69
N GLY A 401 3.09 4.43 20.28
CA GLY A 401 1.64 4.46 20.18
C GLY A 401 1.08 5.10 18.90
N VAL A 402 1.94 5.29 17.88
CA VAL A 402 1.48 5.70 16.54
C VAL A 402 0.68 4.55 15.91
N VAL A 403 -0.50 4.86 15.40
CA VAL A 403 -1.33 3.88 14.69
C VAL A 403 -0.67 3.55 13.36
N LEU A 404 -0.39 2.27 13.13
CA LEU A 404 0.12 1.77 11.86
C LEU A 404 -1.04 1.31 10.97
N ALA A 405 -0.98 1.64 9.70
CA ALA A 405 -1.78 1.08 8.63
C ALA A 405 -0.84 0.61 7.51
N PHE A 406 -1.02 -0.63 7.03
CA PHE A 406 -0.17 -1.19 6.00
C PHE A 406 -0.83 -1.12 4.64
N GLY A 407 -0.05 -0.77 3.63
CA GLY A 407 -0.42 -0.78 2.23
C GLY A 407 0.69 -1.33 1.34
N SER A 408 0.37 -1.66 0.11
CA SER A 408 1.32 -2.15 -0.88
C SER A 408 2.05 -1.02 -1.61
N ASP A 409 1.38 0.10 -1.78
CA ASP A 409 1.77 1.13 -2.76
C ASP A 409 1.88 0.55 -4.19
N ALA A 410 1.06 -0.48 -4.49
CA ALA A 410 1.08 -1.07 -5.82
C ALA A 410 0.74 0.00 -6.89
N PRO A 411 1.50 0.05 -8.00
CA PRO A 411 2.42 -0.99 -8.50
C PRO A 411 3.88 -0.88 -8.02
N VAL A 412 4.21 -0.01 -7.05
CA VAL A 412 5.58 0.13 -6.52
C VAL A 412 6.07 -1.16 -5.88
N THR A 413 5.21 -1.80 -5.07
CA THR A 413 5.39 -3.21 -4.70
C THR A 413 4.17 -4.03 -5.10
N GLU A 414 4.32 -5.34 -5.11
CA GLU A 414 3.20 -6.23 -5.44
C GLU A 414 2.11 -6.24 -4.36
N LEU A 415 0.87 -6.50 -4.78
CA LEU A 415 -0.25 -6.71 -3.87
C LEU A 415 -0.01 -7.97 -3.03
N GLY A 416 -0.02 -7.84 -1.69
CA GLY A 416 0.25 -8.99 -0.83
C GLY A 416 0.16 -8.68 0.65
N GLY A 417 -1.00 -9.00 1.29
CA GLY A 417 -1.19 -8.74 2.71
C GLY A 417 -0.28 -9.57 3.60
N TRP A 418 -0.13 -10.87 3.33
CA TRP A 418 0.76 -11.73 4.12
C TRP A 418 2.24 -11.44 3.87
N GLU A 419 2.60 -11.08 2.64
CA GLU A 419 3.95 -10.66 2.27
C GLU A 419 4.37 -9.42 3.07
N ALA A 420 3.49 -8.42 3.18
CA ALA A 420 3.71 -7.22 4.00
C ALA A 420 3.81 -7.55 5.50
N VAL A 421 2.92 -8.42 6.01
CA VAL A 421 2.97 -8.90 7.41
C VAL A 421 4.29 -9.61 7.68
N ARG A 422 4.74 -10.47 6.75
CA ARG A 422 6.02 -11.18 6.85
C ARG A 422 7.19 -10.19 6.83
N ALA A 423 7.22 -9.24 5.92
CA ALA A 423 8.29 -8.23 5.84
C ALA A 423 8.44 -7.45 7.15
N ALA A 424 7.33 -6.98 7.75
CA ALA A 424 7.36 -6.27 9.03
C ALA A 424 7.82 -7.16 10.21
N ALA A 425 7.46 -8.46 10.20
CA ALA A 425 7.87 -9.40 11.25
C ALA A 425 9.34 -9.83 11.13
N PHE A 426 9.88 -9.83 9.92
CA PHE A 426 11.27 -10.21 9.62
C PHE A 426 12.12 -9.02 9.14
N HIS A 427 11.75 -7.80 9.50
CA HIS A 427 12.48 -6.57 9.18
C HIS A 427 14.00 -6.74 9.30
N HIS A 428 14.76 -6.15 8.38
CA HIS A 428 16.22 -6.29 8.36
C HIS A 428 16.84 -5.78 9.67
N GLU A 429 16.39 -4.62 10.19
CA GLU A 429 16.80 -4.16 11.52
C GLU A 429 15.96 -4.84 12.60
N LYS A 430 16.60 -5.71 13.39
CA LYS A 430 15.90 -6.55 14.38
C LYS A 430 15.13 -5.76 15.44
N SER A 431 15.61 -4.58 15.81
CA SER A 431 14.95 -3.72 16.81
C SER A 431 13.62 -3.13 16.31
N GLU A 432 13.42 -3.09 15.00
CA GLU A 432 12.24 -2.54 14.36
C GLU A 432 11.20 -3.62 13.96
N ARG A 433 11.51 -4.90 14.17
CA ARG A 433 10.55 -6.00 13.99
C ARG A 433 9.37 -5.85 14.93
N ILE A 434 8.18 -6.07 14.40
CA ILE A 434 6.95 -6.20 15.17
C ILE A 434 6.44 -7.66 15.08
N THR A 435 5.55 -8.04 15.99
CA THR A 435 4.99 -9.40 15.96
C THR A 435 4.10 -9.60 14.73
N VAL A 436 4.00 -10.83 14.22
CA VAL A 436 3.06 -11.18 13.13
C VAL A 436 1.65 -10.68 13.43
N ARG A 437 1.20 -10.77 14.69
CA ARG A 437 -0.11 -10.26 15.10
C ARG A 437 -0.22 -8.75 14.99
N ALA A 438 0.78 -7.99 15.43
CA ALA A 438 0.76 -6.53 15.32
C ALA A 438 0.78 -6.10 13.86
N ALA A 439 1.59 -6.75 13.03
CA ALA A 439 1.64 -6.52 11.59
C ALA A 439 0.31 -6.88 10.89
N PHE A 440 -0.27 -8.03 11.22
CA PHE A 440 -1.58 -8.44 10.71
C PHE A 440 -2.68 -7.43 11.10
N GLN A 441 -2.69 -6.94 12.34
CA GLN A 441 -3.62 -5.92 12.79
C GLN A 441 -3.41 -4.58 12.08
N ALA A 442 -2.17 -4.20 11.75
CA ALA A 442 -1.89 -3.01 10.97
C ALA A 442 -2.43 -3.13 9.54
N HIS A 443 -2.42 -4.33 8.94
CA HIS A 443 -2.93 -4.59 7.60
C HIS A 443 -4.43 -4.95 7.54
N THR A 444 -5.11 -4.98 8.66
CA THR A 444 -6.56 -5.21 8.76
C THR A 444 -7.22 -4.05 9.47
N ARG A 445 -7.32 -4.10 10.80
CA ARG A 445 -7.92 -3.07 11.63
C ARG A 445 -7.24 -1.69 11.50
N GLY A 446 -5.91 -1.67 11.28
CA GLY A 446 -5.12 -0.45 11.11
C GLY A 446 -5.58 0.36 9.89
N GLY A 447 -5.81 -0.30 8.75
CA GLY A 447 -6.36 0.34 7.56
C GLY A 447 -7.73 0.97 7.79
N TRP A 448 -8.67 0.23 8.42
CA TRP A 448 -9.97 0.80 8.76
C TRP A 448 -9.86 2.01 9.70
N ARG A 449 -9.00 1.94 10.71
CA ARG A 449 -8.75 3.06 11.63
C ARG A 449 -8.16 4.27 10.93
N ALA A 450 -7.31 4.05 9.92
CA ALA A 450 -6.78 5.12 9.09
C ALA A 450 -7.88 5.85 8.30
N ALA A 451 -8.95 5.14 7.93
CA ALA A 451 -10.15 5.71 7.32
C ALA A 451 -11.18 6.26 8.33
N GLY A 452 -10.84 6.27 9.63
CA GLY A 452 -11.75 6.77 10.68
C GLY A 452 -12.80 5.76 11.17
N ILE A 453 -12.69 4.48 10.78
CA ILE A 453 -13.64 3.40 11.12
C ILE A 453 -13.02 2.51 12.21
N ASP A 454 -13.59 2.48 13.41
CA ASP A 454 -13.00 1.80 14.58
C ASP A 454 -13.55 0.38 14.83
N ASP A 455 -14.72 0.05 14.30
CA ASP A 455 -15.48 -1.19 14.52
C ASP A 455 -15.32 -2.24 13.42
N ALA A 456 -14.49 -1.97 12.40
CA ALA A 456 -14.18 -2.88 11.30
C ALA A 456 -12.82 -3.57 11.44
N GLY A 457 -12.55 -4.56 10.57
CA GLY A 457 -11.29 -5.31 10.54
C GLY A 457 -11.17 -6.35 11.64
N VAL A 458 -12.29 -6.83 12.18
CA VAL A 458 -12.39 -7.91 13.19
C VAL A 458 -13.56 -8.81 12.84
N LEU A 459 -13.46 -10.09 13.21
CA LEU A 459 -14.57 -11.05 13.17
C LEU A 459 -15.11 -11.24 14.59
N ALA A 460 -16.25 -10.64 14.88
CA ALA A 460 -16.94 -10.74 16.17
C ALA A 460 -18.45 -10.60 15.95
N PRO A 461 -19.30 -11.17 16.82
CA PRO A 461 -20.75 -11.01 16.68
C PRO A 461 -21.16 -9.53 16.55
N GLY A 462 -21.94 -9.23 15.53
CA GLY A 462 -22.40 -7.87 15.19
C GLY A 462 -21.49 -7.09 14.23
N THR A 463 -20.30 -7.59 13.88
CA THR A 463 -19.44 -6.94 12.86
C THR A 463 -19.80 -7.43 11.45
N ALA A 464 -19.40 -6.66 10.43
CA ALA A 464 -19.56 -7.07 9.04
C ALA A 464 -18.80 -8.36 8.73
N ALA A 465 -19.42 -9.25 7.96
CA ALA A 465 -18.83 -10.51 7.48
C ALA A 465 -17.83 -10.21 6.34
N THR A 466 -16.74 -9.52 6.67
CA THR A 466 -15.63 -9.19 5.75
C THR A 466 -14.43 -10.03 6.13
N TYR A 467 -14.21 -11.11 5.36
CA TYR A 467 -13.25 -12.15 5.71
C TYR A 467 -12.52 -12.71 4.49
N ALA A 468 -11.42 -13.40 4.76
CA ALA A 468 -10.74 -14.24 3.80
C ALA A 468 -10.48 -15.64 4.36
N ILE A 469 -10.50 -16.66 3.49
CA ILE A 469 -10.18 -18.05 3.80
C ILE A 469 -8.84 -18.38 3.15
N TRP A 470 -7.96 -19.03 3.94
CA TRP A 470 -6.58 -19.25 3.57
C TRP A 470 -6.19 -20.72 3.64
N GLN A 471 -5.50 -21.19 2.60
CA GLN A 471 -4.70 -22.39 2.65
C GLN A 471 -3.31 -22.05 3.16
N THR A 472 -2.81 -22.80 4.14
CA THR A 472 -1.43 -22.70 4.61
C THR A 472 -0.89 -24.10 4.91
N ASP A 473 0.37 -24.33 4.56
CA ASP A 473 1.11 -25.54 4.95
C ASP A 473 1.92 -25.30 6.24
N ALA A 474 2.04 -24.03 6.66
CA ALA A 474 2.72 -23.64 7.88
C ALA A 474 1.85 -23.90 9.11
N ASP A 475 2.48 -24.22 10.24
CA ASP A 475 1.83 -24.36 11.53
C ASP A 475 1.13 -23.07 11.95
N LEU A 476 -0.07 -23.20 12.53
CA LEU A 476 -0.76 -22.09 13.16
C LEU A 476 -0.25 -21.92 14.59
N VAL A 477 0.37 -20.79 14.89
CA VAL A 477 1.08 -20.54 16.14
C VAL A 477 0.55 -19.30 16.86
N VAL A 478 0.69 -19.27 18.17
CA VAL A 478 0.38 -18.08 18.98
C VAL A 478 1.40 -16.98 18.72
N GLN A 479 2.66 -17.37 18.56
CA GLN A 479 3.76 -16.47 18.28
C GLN A 479 4.78 -17.18 17.39
N THR A 480 5.13 -16.54 16.28
CA THR A 480 6.24 -16.98 15.43
C THR A 480 7.55 -16.95 16.21
N PRO A 481 8.46 -17.93 16.02
CA PRO A 481 9.76 -17.96 16.65
C PRO A 481 10.52 -16.64 16.43
N ASP A 482 11.07 -16.07 17.52
CA ASP A 482 11.80 -14.80 17.52
C ASP A 482 13.04 -14.95 18.43
N GLU A 483 14.21 -14.67 17.93
CA GLU A 483 15.47 -14.74 18.70
C GLU A 483 15.47 -13.86 19.95
N ARG A 484 14.69 -12.77 19.97
CA ARG A 484 14.55 -11.84 21.12
C ARG A 484 13.63 -12.38 22.20
N VAL A 485 12.73 -13.27 21.85
CA VAL A 485 11.71 -13.82 22.74
C VAL A 485 11.83 -15.34 22.66
N ALA A 486 12.36 -15.96 23.69
CA ALA A 486 12.55 -17.42 23.76
C ALA A 486 11.23 -18.22 23.77
N ALA A 487 10.08 -17.55 23.78
CA ALA A 487 8.77 -18.17 23.88
C ALA A 487 8.11 -18.25 22.49
N TRP A 488 8.13 -19.42 21.93
CA TRP A 488 7.28 -19.85 20.82
C TRP A 488 6.24 -20.83 21.36
N SER A 489 4.99 -20.70 20.97
CA SER A 489 3.93 -21.53 21.53
C SER A 489 2.78 -21.76 20.56
N THR A 490 2.35 -23.01 20.46
CA THR A 490 1.08 -23.44 19.88
C THR A 490 0.02 -23.72 20.96
N ASP A 491 0.31 -23.40 22.24
CA ASP A 491 -0.57 -23.75 23.37
C ASP A 491 -1.90 -22.99 23.29
N PRO A 492 -3.03 -23.65 23.05
CA PRO A 492 -4.34 -23.01 22.96
C PRO A 492 -4.77 -22.30 24.26
N ARG A 493 -4.16 -22.63 25.41
CA ARG A 493 -4.44 -21.95 26.68
C ARG A 493 -3.90 -20.51 26.75
N ALA A 494 -3.15 -20.08 25.74
CA ALA A 494 -2.66 -18.71 25.66
C ALA A 494 -3.77 -17.65 25.59
N GLY A 495 -5.02 -18.03 25.23
CA GLY A 495 -6.16 -17.12 25.16
C GLY A 495 -6.03 -16.07 24.06
N VAL A 496 -5.24 -16.37 23.01
CA VAL A 496 -5.06 -15.51 21.83
C VAL A 496 -5.22 -16.34 20.57
N PRO A 497 -5.85 -15.80 19.51
CA PRO A 497 -6.01 -16.54 18.26
C PRO A 497 -4.67 -16.80 17.58
N VAL A 498 -4.57 -17.92 16.88
CA VAL A 498 -3.37 -18.34 16.16
C VAL A 498 -3.28 -17.68 14.78
N LEU A 499 -2.05 -17.53 14.28
CA LEU A 499 -1.72 -17.08 12.93
C LEU A 499 -0.64 -17.99 12.34
N PRO A 500 -0.47 -18.02 11.02
CA PRO A 500 0.58 -18.83 10.38
C PRO A 500 1.98 -18.46 10.85
N ASP A 501 2.84 -19.45 10.98
CA ASP A 501 4.28 -19.24 11.08
C ASP A 501 4.83 -18.82 9.71
N LEU A 502 5.05 -17.52 9.53
CA LEU A 502 5.49 -16.93 8.27
C LEU A 502 6.98 -17.13 7.98
N SER A 503 7.74 -17.86 8.81
CA SER A 503 9.13 -18.22 8.51
C SER A 503 9.23 -19.15 7.31
N GLU A 504 8.22 -19.99 7.08
CA GLU A 504 8.20 -21.01 6.01
C GLU A 504 7.48 -20.59 4.73
N GLY A 505 6.80 -19.43 4.73
CA GLY A 505 6.07 -18.93 3.56
C GLY A 505 4.83 -18.14 3.93
N THR A 506 4.03 -17.80 2.93
CA THR A 506 2.78 -17.05 3.08
C THR A 506 1.58 -17.90 2.66
N PRO A 507 0.41 -17.74 3.32
CA PRO A 507 -0.82 -18.42 2.96
C PRO A 507 -1.34 -18.03 1.58
N THR A 508 -2.04 -18.96 0.93
CA THR A 508 -2.74 -18.71 -0.34
C THR A 508 -4.22 -18.43 -0.07
N CYS A 509 -4.76 -17.39 -0.68
CA CYS A 509 -6.17 -17.03 -0.57
C CYS A 509 -7.05 -18.00 -1.35
N LEU A 510 -8.08 -18.53 -0.72
CA LEU A 510 -9.08 -19.40 -1.35
C LEU A 510 -10.41 -18.69 -1.59
N ARG A 511 -10.83 -17.83 -0.66
CA ARG A 511 -12.05 -17.04 -0.78
C ARG A 511 -11.84 -15.68 -0.10
N THR A 512 -12.41 -14.64 -0.70
CA THR A 512 -12.55 -13.31 -0.10
C THR A 512 -14.01 -12.89 -0.14
N ALA A 513 -14.53 -12.43 0.99
CA ALA A 513 -15.90 -11.92 1.09
C ALA A 513 -15.92 -10.55 1.80
N VAL A 514 -16.81 -9.68 1.35
CA VAL A 514 -17.04 -8.34 1.92
C VAL A 514 -18.51 -8.19 2.24
N GLY A 515 -18.85 -7.96 3.51
CA GLY A 515 -20.22 -7.88 3.96
C GLY A 515 -21.04 -9.13 3.59
N GLY A 516 -20.43 -10.32 3.63
CA GLY A 516 -21.02 -11.59 3.26
C GLY A 516 -21.14 -11.87 1.74
N ARG A 517 -20.80 -10.89 0.89
CA ARG A 517 -20.72 -11.10 -0.56
C ARG A 517 -19.37 -11.68 -0.93
N VAL A 518 -19.32 -12.87 -1.52
CA VAL A 518 -18.10 -13.45 -2.09
C VAL A 518 -17.67 -12.63 -3.30
N ILE A 519 -16.44 -12.10 -3.26
CA ILE A 519 -15.83 -11.28 -4.32
C ILE A 519 -14.70 -12.00 -5.05
N TYR A 520 -14.18 -13.07 -4.45
CA TYR A 520 -13.19 -13.97 -5.05
C TYR A 520 -13.33 -15.37 -4.46
N GLU A 521 -13.17 -16.36 -5.30
CA GLU A 521 -13.15 -17.77 -4.89
C GLU A 521 -12.35 -18.64 -5.87
N VAL A 522 -11.51 -19.52 -5.33
CA VAL A 522 -10.82 -20.55 -6.12
C VAL A 522 -11.83 -21.64 -6.50
N GLU A 523 -11.87 -22.01 -7.77
CA GLU A 523 -12.79 -23.04 -8.27
C GLU A 523 -12.55 -24.39 -7.59
N GLY A 524 -13.62 -25.00 -7.06
CA GLY A 524 -13.62 -26.37 -6.53
C GLY A 524 -12.96 -26.58 -5.15
N TRP A 525 -12.59 -25.53 -4.43
CA TRP A 525 -11.95 -25.71 -3.12
C TRP A 525 -12.93 -26.10 -1.99
N SER A 526 -14.20 -25.81 -2.15
CA SER A 526 -15.27 -26.05 -1.16
C SER A 526 -16.18 -27.24 -1.52
N GLU A 527 -15.85 -28.00 -2.57
CA GLU A 527 -16.62 -29.17 -3.05
C GLU A 527 -16.30 -30.47 -2.27
#